data_a0a33608718a5332c50ab1fd703ba078
#
_entry.id   a0a33608718a5332c50ab1fd703ba078
#
_cell.length_a   1.000
_cell.length_b   1.000
_cell.length_c   1.000
_cell.angle_alpha   90.00
_cell.angle_beta   90.00
_cell.angle_gamma   90.00
#
_symmetry.space_group_name_H-M   'P 1'
#
loop_
_entity.id
_entity.type
_entity.pdbx_description
1 polymer ?
#
loop_
_entity_poly.entity_id
_entity_poly.type
_entity_poly.pdbx_seq_one_letter_code
_entity_poly.pdbx_strand_id
1 'polypeptide(L)'
;MELIAGLKGKFTHEISENELATNWRNDVPVLATPVLLWLTELSCMKTIEQSELSTNQMTVGYAHEMKHLAATPMGHTINIESELVEVSGKKLIFKVVGYDLHDKVVEGYHTRFIIDKEKFLKNLAQKELVK
;
A
#
# COMPACT_ATOMS: atom_id res chain seq x y z
N MET A 1 -2.63 4.67 20.01
CA MET A 1 -3.86 5.12 19.31
C MET A 1 -4.58 3.91 18.75
N GLU A 2 -5.87 3.83 18.94
CA GLU A 2 -6.65 2.71 18.43
C GLU A 2 -6.82 2.78 16.91
N LEU A 3 -7.02 1.62 16.28
CA LEU A 3 -7.39 1.54 14.87
C LEU A 3 -8.87 1.86 14.72
N ILE A 4 -9.16 3.11 14.42
CA ILE A 4 -10.53 3.61 14.23
C ILE A 4 -10.61 4.39 12.92
N ALA A 5 -11.79 4.43 12.35
CA ALA A 5 -12.04 5.22 11.14
C ALA A 5 -11.68 6.69 11.39
N GLY A 6 -11.05 7.31 10.40
CA GLY A 6 -10.58 8.69 10.48
C GLY A 6 -9.07 8.83 10.67
N LEU A 7 -8.38 7.76 11.00
CA LEU A 7 -6.92 7.77 11.16
C LEU A 7 -6.27 8.03 9.79
N LYS A 8 -5.34 9.00 9.72
CA LYS A 8 -4.70 9.43 8.47
C LYS A 8 -3.19 9.29 8.52
N GLY A 9 -2.61 9.06 7.36
CA GLY A 9 -1.16 9.00 7.19
C GLY A 9 -0.74 9.55 5.84
N LYS A 10 0.55 9.87 5.74
CA LYS A 10 1.17 10.38 4.51
C LYS A 10 2.46 9.64 4.23
N PHE A 11 2.77 9.48 2.95
CA PHE A 11 4.00 8.88 2.49
C PHE A 11 4.52 9.65 1.28
N THR A 12 5.77 10.06 1.35
CA THR A 12 6.43 10.82 0.28
C THR A 12 7.58 9.98 -0.27
N HIS A 13 7.66 9.87 -1.59
CA HIS A 13 8.67 9.04 -2.24
C HIS A 13 9.18 9.68 -3.52
N GLU A 14 10.50 9.70 -3.70
CA GLU A 14 11.13 10.13 -4.95
C GLU A 14 11.28 8.90 -5.86
N ILE A 15 10.81 9.01 -7.09
CA ILE A 15 10.83 7.90 -8.04
C ILE A 15 12.26 7.64 -8.53
N SER A 16 12.73 6.41 -8.37
CA SER A 16 14.06 5.97 -8.80
C SER A 16 13.99 5.15 -10.09
N GLU A 17 15.15 4.95 -10.72
CA GLU A 17 15.25 4.26 -12.01
C GLU A 17 14.69 2.83 -11.98
N ASN A 18 14.93 2.07 -10.92
CA ASN A 18 14.45 0.70 -10.82
C ASN A 18 12.94 0.58 -10.61
N GLU A 19 12.25 1.70 -10.43
CA GLU A 19 10.80 1.75 -10.22
C GLU A 19 10.03 2.08 -11.50
N LEU A 20 10.74 2.27 -12.61
CA LEU A 20 10.13 2.60 -13.89
C LEU A 20 9.56 1.38 -14.59
N ALA A 21 8.50 1.62 -15.37
CA ALA A 21 7.80 0.58 -16.14
C ALA A 21 8.72 -0.15 -17.11
N THR A 22 9.80 0.48 -17.56
CA THR A 22 10.81 -0.15 -18.43
C THR A 22 11.47 -1.37 -17.79
N ASN A 23 11.47 -1.46 -16.48
CA ASN A 23 11.95 -2.63 -15.75
C ASN A 23 10.88 -3.72 -15.61
N TRP A 24 9.65 -3.44 -16.07
CA TRP A 24 8.48 -4.31 -15.94
C TRP A 24 7.89 -4.66 -17.30
N ARG A 25 8.75 -4.75 -18.32
CA ARG A 25 8.39 -5.10 -19.70
C ARG A 25 7.45 -4.10 -20.38
N ASN A 26 7.64 -2.83 -20.07
CA ASN A 26 6.92 -1.74 -20.72
C ASN A 26 7.94 -0.80 -21.34
N ASP A 27 7.61 -0.16 -22.46
CA ASP A 27 8.55 0.67 -23.20
C ASP A 27 8.62 2.12 -22.73
N VAL A 28 7.78 2.51 -21.77
CA VAL A 28 7.70 3.90 -21.31
C VAL A 28 8.40 4.07 -19.97
N PRO A 29 9.35 5.05 -19.85
CA PRO A 29 10.14 5.23 -18.63
C PRO A 29 9.40 6.08 -17.58
N VAL A 30 8.32 5.57 -17.06
CA VAL A 30 7.50 6.22 -16.03
C VAL A 30 7.26 5.26 -14.87
N LEU A 31 6.85 5.78 -13.73
CA LEU A 31 6.52 4.96 -12.55
C LEU A 31 5.63 3.79 -12.93
N ALA A 32 6.09 2.58 -12.64
CA ALA A 32 5.36 1.36 -12.96
C ALA A 32 4.13 1.22 -12.06
N THR A 33 3.01 0.80 -12.63
CA THR A 33 1.77 0.62 -11.88
C THR A 33 1.93 -0.34 -10.68
N PRO A 34 2.59 -1.51 -10.81
CA PRO A 34 2.78 -2.37 -9.63
C PRO A 34 3.62 -1.71 -8.53
N VAL A 35 4.59 -0.87 -8.90
CA VAL A 35 5.35 -0.10 -7.90
C VAL A 35 4.47 0.93 -7.22
N LEU A 36 3.64 1.64 -8.00
CA LEU A 36 2.68 2.60 -7.44
C LEU A 36 1.75 1.94 -6.43
N LEU A 37 1.24 0.76 -6.73
CA LEU A 37 0.40 0.00 -5.79
C LEU A 37 1.16 -0.31 -4.50
N TRP A 38 2.43 -0.71 -4.60
CA TRP A 38 3.27 -0.94 -3.44
C TRP A 38 3.43 0.34 -2.60
N LEU A 39 3.65 1.49 -3.26
CA LEU A 39 3.76 2.78 -2.55
C LEU A 39 2.47 3.13 -1.82
N THR A 40 1.31 2.82 -2.38
CA THR A 40 0.04 3.03 -1.68
C THR A 40 -0.08 2.14 -0.45
N GLU A 41 0.41 0.90 -0.51
CA GLU A 41 0.46 0.03 0.66
C GLU A 41 1.35 0.62 1.75
N LEU A 42 2.50 1.16 1.38
CA LEU A 42 3.42 1.79 2.35
C LEU A 42 2.77 2.95 3.07
N SER A 43 1.98 3.76 2.36
CA SER A 43 1.22 4.86 2.97
C SER A 43 0.21 4.34 3.99
N CYS A 44 -0.52 3.29 3.65
CA CYS A 44 -1.48 2.66 4.56
C CYS A 44 -0.79 2.05 5.78
N MET A 45 0.37 1.42 5.57
CA MET A 45 1.16 0.85 6.66
C MET A 45 1.65 1.93 7.62
N LYS A 46 2.03 3.10 7.10
CA LYS A 46 2.39 4.25 7.95
C LYS A 46 1.21 4.73 8.79
N THR A 47 0.03 4.70 8.23
CA THR A 47 -1.19 5.02 8.99
C THR A 47 -1.38 4.04 10.13
N ILE A 48 -1.16 2.76 9.89
CA ILE A 48 -1.28 1.70 10.90
C ILE A 48 -0.23 1.83 12.00
N GLU A 49 0.99 2.29 11.67
CA GLU A 49 2.07 2.48 12.64
C GLU A 49 1.70 3.40 13.80
N GLN A 50 0.73 4.28 13.60
CA GLN A 50 0.23 5.18 14.64
C GLN A 50 -0.61 4.46 15.68
N SER A 51 -1.00 3.21 15.41
CA SER A 51 -1.88 2.43 16.26
C SER A 51 -1.08 1.45 17.13
N GLU A 52 -1.75 0.91 18.13
CA GLU A 52 -1.17 -0.07 19.03
C GLU A 52 -1.69 -1.46 18.68
N LEU A 53 -1.07 -2.09 17.68
CA LEU A 53 -1.28 -3.51 17.45
C LEU A 53 -0.44 -4.28 18.48
N SER A 54 -0.92 -5.44 18.92
CA SER A 54 -0.14 -6.28 19.81
C SER A 54 1.11 -6.78 19.07
N THR A 55 2.14 -7.17 19.83
CA THR A 55 3.43 -7.59 19.26
C THR A 55 3.31 -8.78 18.31
N ASN A 56 2.26 -9.60 18.47
CA ASN A 56 2.01 -10.75 17.60
C ASN A 56 1.06 -10.45 16.45
N GLN A 57 0.60 -9.21 16.34
CA GLN A 57 -0.31 -8.80 15.28
C GLN A 57 0.42 -7.98 14.21
N MET A 58 0.02 -8.15 12.97
CA MET A 58 0.46 -7.33 11.85
C MET A 58 -0.65 -7.31 10.80
N THR A 59 -0.46 -6.54 9.75
CA THR A 59 -1.41 -6.51 8.65
C THR A 59 -0.79 -7.05 7.39
N VAL A 60 -1.62 -7.65 6.54
CA VAL A 60 -1.23 -8.08 5.20
C VAL A 60 -2.17 -7.45 4.19
N GLY A 61 -1.65 -7.19 2.98
CA GLY A 61 -2.45 -6.67 1.89
C GLY A 61 -3.45 -7.70 1.39
N TYR A 62 -4.64 -7.25 1.03
CA TYR A 62 -5.69 -8.12 0.56
C TYR A 62 -6.21 -7.71 -0.83
N ALA A 63 -6.53 -6.42 -1.02
CA ALA A 63 -7.11 -5.97 -2.27
C ALA A 63 -6.76 -4.51 -2.57
N HIS A 64 -6.72 -4.19 -3.86
CA HIS A 64 -6.60 -2.83 -4.37
C HIS A 64 -7.73 -2.56 -5.34
N GLU A 65 -8.36 -1.39 -5.20
CA GLU A 65 -9.26 -0.82 -6.20
C GLU A 65 -8.69 0.57 -6.51
N MET A 66 -7.68 0.62 -7.35
CA MET A 66 -6.92 1.82 -7.64
C MET A 66 -6.96 2.17 -9.11
N LYS A 67 -6.89 3.47 -9.38
CA LYS A 67 -6.72 4.00 -10.73
C LYS A 67 -5.40 4.74 -10.79
N HIS A 68 -4.56 4.36 -11.74
CA HIS A 68 -3.31 5.05 -12.06
C HIS A 68 -3.64 6.13 -13.09
N LEU A 69 -3.81 7.37 -12.62
CA LEU A 69 -4.43 8.44 -13.41
C LEU A 69 -3.45 9.24 -14.26
N ALA A 70 -2.19 9.30 -13.89
CA ALA A 70 -1.17 10.08 -14.59
C ALA A 70 0.20 9.44 -14.44
N ALA A 71 1.03 9.60 -15.47
CA ALA A 71 2.40 9.10 -15.49
C ALA A 71 3.33 10.02 -14.69
N THR A 72 4.29 9.44 -13.98
CA THR A 72 5.30 10.19 -13.22
C THR A 72 6.69 9.74 -13.63
N PRO A 73 7.56 10.65 -14.11
CA PRO A 73 8.93 10.27 -14.51
C PRO A 73 9.88 10.14 -13.31
N MET A 74 11.05 9.56 -13.57
CA MET A 74 12.11 9.42 -12.59
C MET A 74 12.51 10.79 -12.01
N GLY A 75 12.83 10.83 -10.73
CA GLY A 75 13.29 12.03 -10.04
C GLY A 75 12.17 12.89 -9.48
N HIS A 76 10.95 12.70 -9.95
CA HIS A 76 9.80 13.38 -9.39
C HIS A 76 9.39 12.74 -8.06
N THR A 77 8.82 13.56 -7.20
CA THR A 77 8.31 13.11 -5.90
C THR A 77 6.81 12.88 -5.97
N ILE A 78 6.37 11.77 -5.41
CA ILE A 78 4.95 11.47 -5.25
C ILE A 78 4.58 11.56 -3.77
N ASN A 79 3.46 12.22 -3.48
CA ASN A 79 2.93 12.36 -2.13
C ASN A 79 1.62 11.56 -2.06
N ILE A 80 1.58 10.58 -1.18
CA ILE A 80 0.42 9.71 -1.03
C ILE A 80 -0.20 9.91 0.34
N GLU A 81 -1.51 10.14 0.35
CA GLU A 81 -2.28 10.28 1.58
C GLU A 81 -3.21 9.09 1.71
N SER A 82 -3.31 8.53 2.90
CA SER A 82 -4.22 7.44 3.19
C SER A 82 -5.06 7.76 4.42
N GLU A 83 -6.29 7.31 4.38
CA GLU A 83 -7.22 7.44 5.50
C GLU A 83 -7.89 6.10 5.75
N LEU A 84 -7.85 5.64 6.98
CA LEU A 84 -8.59 4.46 7.39
C LEU A 84 -10.07 4.85 7.46
N VAL A 85 -10.87 4.33 6.54
CA VAL A 85 -12.29 4.72 6.42
C VAL A 85 -13.25 3.70 7.01
N GLU A 86 -12.81 2.45 7.14
CA GLU A 86 -13.65 1.40 7.72
C GLU A 86 -12.82 0.38 8.47
N VAL A 87 -13.30 0.00 9.65
CA VAL A 87 -12.76 -1.11 10.44
C VAL A 87 -13.92 -2.07 10.68
N SER A 88 -13.81 -3.29 10.16
CA SER A 88 -14.82 -4.32 10.31
C SER A 88 -14.14 -5.61 10.79
N GLY A 89 -14.15 -5.82 12.11
CA GLY A 89 -13.38 -6.91 12.70
C GLY A 89 -11.89 -6.74 12.42
N LYS A 90 -11.29 -7.66 11.70
CA LYS A 90 -9.87 -7.62 11.33
C LYS A 90 -9.64 -6.97 9.97
N LYS A 91 -10.70 -6.58 9.28
CA LYS A 91 -10.63 -5.97 7.96
C LYS A 91 -10.50 -4.46 8.07
N LEU A 92 -9.52 -3.90 7.36
CA LEU A 92 -9.24 -2.47 7.33
C LEU A 92 -9.34 -1.98 5.89
N ILE A 93 -10.18 -0.95 5.66
CA ILE A 93 -10.30 -0.34 4.34
C ILE A 93 -9.75 1.08 4.41
N PHE A 94 -8.84 1.39 3.49
CA PHE A 94 -8.19 2.69 3.37
C PHE A 94 -8.62 3.37 2.07
N LYS A 95 -8.91 4.66 2.16
CA LYS A 95 -9.03 5.52 0.99
C LYS A 95 -7.65 6.12 0.73
N VAL A 96 -7.22 6.08 -0.52
CA VAL A 96 -5.88 6.52 -0.90
C VAL A 96 -5.97 7.52 -2.05
N VAL A 97 -5.17 8.57 -1.97
CA VAL A 97 -5.00 9.53 -3.04
C VAL A 97 -3.53 9.95 -3.09
N GLY A 98 -2.98 10.07 -4.28
CA GLY A 98 -1.58 10.48 -4.45
C GLY A 98 -1.43 11.51 -5.57
N TYR A 99 -0.43 12.37 -5.38
CA TYR A 99 -0.15 13.47 -6.30
C TYR A 99 1.34 13.56 -6.59
N ASP A 100 1.71 13.88 -7.81
CA ASP A 100 3.02 14.44 -8.09
C ASP A 100 2.91 15.97 -8.13
N LEU A 101 3.93 16.67 -8.61
CA LEU A 101 3.92 18.14 -8.64
C LEU A 101 2.82 18.69 -9.54
N HIS A 102 2.41 17.95 -10.55
CA HIS A 102 1.51 18.45 -11.59
C HIS A 102 0.11 17.84 -11.54
N ASP A 103 -0.01 16.58 -11.15
CA ASP A 103 -1.24 15.81 -11.35
C ASP A 103 -1.62 14.97 -10.13
N LYS A 104 -2.91 14.63 -10.07
CA LYS A 104 -3.36 13.52 -9.25
C LYS A 104 -2.92 12.25 -9.98
N VAL A 105 -2.11 11.43 -9.34
CA VAL A 105 -1.50 10.24 -9.92
C VAL A 105 -2.28 8.97 -9.64
N VAL A 106 -2.85 8.88 -8.45
CA VAL A 106 -3.55 7.67 -8.02
C VAL A 106 -4.71 8.03 -7.11
N GLU A 107 -5.79 7.26 -7.22
CA GLU A 107 -6.89 7.31 -6.26
C GLU A 107 -7.58 5.96 -6.19
N GLY A 108 -8.13 5.64 -5.04
CA GLY A 108 -8.90 4.42 -4.85
C GLY A 108 -8.87 3.93 -3.42
N TYR A 109 -8.99 2.61 -3.27
CA TYR A 109 -9.11 1.95 -1.98
C TYR A 109 -8.14 0.79 -1.88
N HIS A 110 -7.64 0.59 -0.67
CA HIS A 110 -6.78 -0.56 -0.35
C HIS A 110 -7.33 -1.25 0.89
N THR A 111 -7.44 -2.56 0.83
CA THR A 111 -7.94 -3.38 1.93
C THR A 111 -6.79 -4.20 2.50
N ARG A 112 -6.68 -4.21 3.83
CA ARG A 112 -5.71 -5.00 4.57
C ARG A 112 -6.44 -5.81 5.65
N PHE A 113 -5.81 -6.89 6.09
CA PHE A 113 -6.32 -7.69 7.20
C PHE A 113 -5.29 -7.76 8.33
N ILE A 114 -5.77 -7.63 9.55
CA ILE A 114 -4.97 -7.88 10.75
C ILE A 114 -4.85 -9.39 10.90
N ILE A 115 -3.63 -9.87 11.07
CA ILE A 115 -3.37 -11.30 11.29
C ILE A 115 -2.59 -11.50 12.59
N ASP A 116 -2.75 -12.70 13.15
CA ASP A 116 -1.87 -13.22 14.19
C ASP A 116 -0.67 -13.81 13.46
N LYS A 117 0.49 -13.22 13.64
CA LYS A 117 1.69 -13.58 12.90
C LYS A 117 2.09 -15.04 13.10
N GLU A 118 2.07 -15.50 14.35
CA GLU A 118 2.47 -16.86 14.68
C GLU A 118 1.52 -17.90 14.05
N LYS A 119 0.22 -17.67 14.18
CA LYS A 119 -0.79 -18.54 13.59
C LYS A 119 -0.71 -18.52 12.06
N PHE A 120 -0.49 -17.34 11.47
CA PHE A 120 -0.37 -17.18 10.03
C PHE A 120 0.83 -17.99 9.48
N LEU A 121 1.99 -17.87 10.14
CA LEU A 121 3.19 -18.60 9.75
C LEU A 121 3.02 -20.11 9.92
N LYS A 122 2.32 -20.53 10.97
CA LYS A 122 2.03 -21.94 11.21
C LYS A 122 1.15 -22.51 10.10
N ASN A 123 0.13 -21.78 9.68
CA ASN A 123 -0.74 -22.20 8.57
C ASN A 123 0.01 -22.22 7.25
N LEU A 124 0.90 -21.23 7.05
CA LEU A 124 1.71 -21.15 5.84
C LEU A 124 2.64 -22.35 5.71
N ALA A 125 3.21 -22.81 6.82
CA ALA A 125 4.11 -23.96 6.83
C ALA A 125 3.43 -25.26 6.37
N GLN A 126 2.10 -25.31 6.35
CA GLN A 126 1.34 -26.45 5.86
C GLN A 126 1.23 -26.50 4.35
N LYS A 127 1.63 -25.44 3.64
CA LYS A 127 1.68 -25.43 2.18
C LYS A 127 3.00 -26.01 1.70
N GLU A 128 3.03 -27.30 1.56
CA GLU A 128 4.22 -28.00 1.09
C GLU A 128 4.26 -28.05 -0.43
N LEU A 129 5.50 -27.94 -0.98
CA LEU A 129 5.71 -28.21 -2.39
C LEU A 129 5.78 -29.71 -2.60
N VAL A 130 4.84 -30.24 -3.36
CA VAL A 130 4.83 -31.65 -3.75
C VAL A 130 5.67 -31.78 -5.04
N LYS A 131 6.70 -32.62 -4.98
CA LYS A 131 7.56 -32.86 -6.14
C LYS A 131 7.14 -34.13 -6.87
#